data_568ec460b2be5f901faea03d4f50e29b
#
_entry.id   568ec460b2be5f901faea03d4f50e29b
#
_cell.length_a   1.000
_cell.length_b   1.000
_cell.length_c   1.000
_cell.angle_alpha   90.00
_cell.angle_beta   90.00
_cell.angle_gamma   90.00
#
_symmetry.space_group_name_H-M   'P 1'
#
loop_
_entity.id
_entity.type
_entity.pdbx_description
1 polymer ?
#
loop_
_entity_poly.entity_id
_entity_poly.type
_entity_poly.pdbx_seq_one_letter_code
_entity_poly.pdbx_strand_id
1 'polypeptide(L)'
;MREALRNPTEVLKNLMEKSKNETYRFQRLYRNLYNPEFYWLAYKNIYANDGSMTAGADGTTIDGMGNERIERIILSLKDRSYQPKPARREYIAKKNSSKKRPLGIQSGDDKLVQEVVKMILESIYEPVFSNKSHGFRPNRSCQTALKQIQNTFTGANWFVEGDIHACFDSFDHHVVIDLLRKRIDDEAFIQLIWKFLKAGYIEQWTFNRTYSGVPQGSGVSPVL
;
A
#
# COMPACT_ATOMS: atom_id res chain seq x y z
N MET A 1 -20.96 -26.11 -9.11
CA MET A 1 -19.55 -26.39 -8.82
C MET A 1 -18.91 -25.07 -8.35
N ARG A 2 -18.41 -24.97 -7.12
CA ARG A 2 -17.59 -23.83 -6.72
C ARG A 2 -16.28 -23.94 -7.51
N GLU A 3 -15.96 -22.97 -8.37
CA GLU A 3 -14.63 -22.87 -8.97
C GLU A 3 -13.59 -22.94 -7.83
N ALA A 4 -12.60 -23.81 -7.98
CA ALA A 4 -11.53 -23.90 -7.01
C ALA A 4 -10.83 -22.53 -6.90
N LEU A 5 -10.85 -21.95 -5.71
CA LEU A 5 -10.20 -20.68 -5.45
C LEU A 5 -8.71 -20.78 -5.76
N ARG A 6 -8.18 -19.84 -6.52
CA ARG A 6 -6.74 -19.82 -6.87
C ARG A 6 -5.93 -19.49 -5.62
N ASN A 7 -4.84 -20.23 -5.40
CA ASN A 7 -3.91 -19.96 -4.33
C ASN A 7 -3.28 -18.55 -4.50
N PRO A 8 -3.40 -17.63 -3.51
CA PRO A 8 -2.85 -16.28 -3.60
C PRO A 8 -1.37 -16.24 -3.93
N THR A 9 -0.56 -17.12 -3.30
CA THR A 9 0.89 -17.15 -3.50
C THR A 9 1.25 -17.50 -4.95
N GLU A 10 0.51 -18.41 -5.58
CA GLU A 10 0.72 -18.74 -7.00
C GLU A 10 0.29 -17.59 -7.93
N VAL A 11 -0.81 -16.91 -7.58
CA VAL A 11 -1.24 -15.72 -8.33
C VAL A 11 -0.18 -14.62 -8.27
N LEU A 12 0.32 -14.29 -7.08
CA LEU A 12 1.36 -13.28 -6.88
C LEU A 12 2.65 -13.65 -7.61
N LYS A 13 3.08 -14.91 -7.53
CA LYS A 13 4.24 -15.41 -8.28
C LYS A 13 4.06 -15.26 -9.80
N ASN A 14 2.89 -15.58 -10.31
CA ASN A 14 2.58 -15.43 -11.74
C ASN A 14 2.59 -13.95 -12.17
N LEU A 15 2.11 -13.03 -11.33
CA LEU A 15 2.20 -11.59 -11.60
C LEU A 15 3.66 -11.14 -11.67
N MET A 16 4.48 -11.58 -10.72
CA MET A 16 5.91 -11.28 -10.65
C MET A 16 6.67 -11.78 -11.91
N GLU A 17 6.40 -13.01 -12.36
CA GLU A 17 7.01 -13.54 -13.59
C GLU A 17 6.60 -12.74 -14.83
N LYS A 18 5.32 -12.39 -14.97
CA LYS A 18 4.84 -11.55 -16.07
C LYS A 18 5.43 -10.15 -16.05
N SER A 19 5.72 -9.62 -14.86
CA SER A 19 6.27 -8.29 -14.69
C SER A 19 7.69 -8.15 -15.23
N LYS A 20 8.45 -9.22 -15.38
CA LYS A 20 9.78 -9.22 -16.01
C LYS A 20 9.73 -8.74 -17.47
N ASN A 21 8.59 -8.88 -18.13
CA ASN A 21 8.33 -8.23 -19.41
C ASN A 21 7.81 -6.81 -19.15
N GLU A 22 8.63 -5.80 -19.42
CA GLU A 22 8.33 -4.39 -19.18
C GLU A 22 7.14 -3.87 -20.02
N THR A 23 6.86 -4.50 -21.16
CA THR A 23 5.74 -4.12 -22.02
C THR A 23 4.42 -4.78 -21.64
N TYR A 24 4.46 -5.74 -20.71
CA TYR A 24 3.25 -6.45 -20.28
C TYR A 24 2.33 -5.51 -19.49
N ARG A 25 1.06 -5.44 -19.90
CA ARG A 25 0.01 -4.68 -19.23
C ARG A 25 -0.93 -5.62 -18.48
N PHE A 26 -1.07 -5.37 -17.19
CA PHE A 26 -1.85 -6.21 -16.30
C PHE A 26 -3.32 -5.90 -16.38
N GLN A 27 -4.12 -6.91 -16.66
CA GLN A 27 -5.57 -6.85 -16.71
C GLN A 27 -6.19 -7.75 -15.64
N ARG A 28 -7.46 -7.48 -15.30
CA ARG A 28 -8.26 -8.31 -14.40
C ARG A 28 -7.63 -8.51 -13.01
N LEU A 29 -6.90 -7.50 -12.50
CA LEU A 29 -6.30 -7.52 -11.16
C LEU A 29 -7.36 -7.43 -10.08
N TYR A 30 -8.39 -6.62 -10.31
CA TYR A 30 -9.46 -6.35 -9.36
C TYR A 30 -10.20 -7.63 -8.91
N ARG A 31 -10.33 -8.63 -9.79
CA ARG A 31 -10.96 -9.90 -9.45
C ARG A 31 -10.25 -10.68 -8.33
N ASN A 32 -8.96 -10.44 -8.11
CA ASN A 32 -8.24 -11.08 -7.01
C ASN A 32 -8.76 -10.64 -5.64
N LEU A 33 -9.35 -9.45 -5.55
CA LEU A 33 -10.03 -8.94 -4.35
C LEU A 33 -11.33 -9.70 -4.01
N TYR A 34 -11.80 -10.59 -4.88
CA TYR A 34 -12.97 -11.44 -4.63
C TYR A 34 -12.61 -12.78 -3.97
N ASN A 35 -11.32 -13.06 -3.85
CA ASN A 35 -10.83 -14.30 -3.27
C ASN A 35 -10.54 -14.12 -1.78
N PRO A 36 -11.29 -14.79 -0.87
CA PRO A 36 -11.12 -14.65 0.57
C PRO A 36 -9.73 -15.07 1.07
N GLU A 37 -9.05 -15.99 0.36
CA GLU A 37 -7.71 -16.43 0.73
C GLU A 37 -6.67 -15.30 0.71
N PHE A 38 -6.87 -14.26 -0.13
CA PHE A 38 -6.02 -13.06 -0.10
C PHE A 38 -6.16 -12.29 1.21
N TYR A 39 -7.35 -12.26 1.81
CA TYR A 39 -7.59 -11.57 3.08
C TYR A 39 -6.98 -12.31 4.27
N TRP A 40 -7.00 -13.65 4.24
CA TRP A 40 -6.31 -14.44 5.25
C TRP A 40 -4.79 -14.28 5.15
N LEU A 41 -4.26 -14.23 3.94
CA LEU A 41 -2.84 -13.92 3.72
C LEU A 41 -2.50 -12.50 4.18
N ALA A 42 -3.33 -11.51 3.83
CA ALA A 42 -3.19 -10.12 4.27
C ALA A 42 -3.23 -10.02 5.81
N TYR A 43 -4.19 -10.67 6.45
CA TYR A 43 -4.30 -10.70 7.90
C TYR A 43 -3.02 -11.26 8.55
N LYS A 44 -2.52 -12.40 8.04
CA LYS A 44 -1.26 -13.01 8.51
C LYS A 44 -0.07 -12.04 8.39
N ASN A 45 -0.01 -11.26 7.32
CA ASN A 45 1.08 -10.32 7.08
C ASN A 45 1.08 -9.14 8.05
N ILE A 46 -0.09 -8.65 8.43
CA ILE A 46 -0.19 -7.41 9.23
C ILE A 46 -0.51 -7.63 10.71
N TYR A 47 -1.02 -8.81 11.10
CA TYR A 47 -1.48 -9.08 12.47
C TYR A 47 -0.42 -8.79 13.55
N ALA A 48 0.81 -9.21 13.31
CA ALA A 48 1.92 -9.05 14.27
C ALA A 48 2.60 -7.67 14.22
N ASN A 49 2.17 -6.77 13.33
CA ASN A 49 2.80 -5.45 13.19
C ASN A 49 2.34 -4.52 14.31
N ASP A 50 3.27 -3.69 14.80
CA ASP A 50 2.95 -2.60 15.73
C ASP A 50 1.86 -1.69 15.11
N GLY A 51 0.85 -1.36 15.91
CA GLY A 51 -0.28 -0.54 15.46
C GLY A 51 -1.35 -1.27 14.63
N SER A 52 -1.21 -2.58 14.38
CA SER A 52 -2.26 -3.37 13.69
C SER A 52 -3.60 -3.29 14.42
N MET A 53 -3.56 -3.35 15.76
CA MET A 53 -4.72 -3.26 16.66
C MET A 53 -5.13 -1.82 16.99
N THR A 54 -4.48 -0.81 16.41
CA THR A 54 -4.90 0.58 16.62
C THR A 54 -6.16 0.87 15.80
N ALA A 55 -7.21 1.34 16.46
CA ALA A 55 -8.49 1.62 15.85
C ALA A 55 -8.43 2.80 14.87
N GLY A 56 -9.10 2.66 13.72
CA GLY A 56 -9.33 3.74 12.77
C GLY A 56 -10.32 4.79 13.27
N ALA A 57 -10.78 5.66 12.37
CA ALA A 57 -11.78 6.69 12.69
C ALA A 57 -13.15 6.13 13.04
N ASP A 58 -13.47 4.95 12.54
CA ASP A 58 -14.71 4.21 12.80
C ASP A 58 -14.65 3.31 14.05
N GLY A 59 -13.56 3.37 14.81
CA GLY A 59 -13.34 2.54 16.00
C GLY A 59 -12.97 1.09 15.71
N THR A 60 -12.88 0.69 14.42
CA THR A 60 -12.57 -0.70 14.06
C THR A 60 -11.07 -0.98 14.03
N THR A 61 -10.71 -2.18 14.43
CA THR A 61 -9.36 -2.75 14.33
C THR A 61 -9.38 -3.96 13.40
N ILE A 62 -8.24 -4.62 13.21
CA ILE A 62 -8.21 -5.94 12.53
C ILE A 62 -8.60 -7.08 13.46
N ASP A 63 -8.82 -6.82 14.74
CA ASP A 63 -9.29 -7.83 15.68
C ASP A 63 -10.69 -8.33 15.33
N GLY A 64 -11.00 -9.55 15.73
CA GLY A 64 -12.28 -10.17 15.38
C GLY A 64 -12.46 -10.46 13.88
N MET A 65 -11.36 -10.58 13.12
CA MET A 65 -11.43 -10.97 11.71
C MET A 65 -11.97 -12.39 11.58
N GLY A 66 -12.99 -12.54 10.73
CA GLY A 66 -13.63 -13.82 10.46
C GLY A 66 -14.22 -13.85 9.04
N ASN A 67 -14.69 -15.03 8.62
CA ASN A 67 -15.22 -15.23 7.27
C ASN A 67 -16.36 -14.27 6.93
N GLU A 68 -17.30 -14.03 7.85
CA GLU A 68 -18.42 -13.12 7.62
C GLU A 68 -17.98 -11.69 7.34
N ARG A 69 -16.93 -11.22 8.03
CA ARG A 69 -16.38 -9.88 7.82
C ARG A 69 -15.68 -9.79 6.46
N ILE A 70 -14.91 -10.81 6.10
CA ILE A 70 -14.27 -10.92 4.79
C ILE A 70 -15.31 -10.95 3.66
N GLU A 71 -16.37 -11.74 3.82
CA GLU A 71 -17.45 -11.84 2.84
C GLU A 71 -18.17 -10.51 2.63
N ARG A 72 -18.45 -9.74 3.69
CA ARG A 72 -19.02 -8.38 3.58
C ARG A 72 -18.12 -7.45 2.80
N ILE A 73 -16.81 -7.46 3.07
CA ILE A 73 -15.82 -6.68 2.30
C ILE A 73 -15.87 -7.09 0.82
N ILE A 74 -15.82 -8.39 0.54
CA ILE A 74 -15.85 -8.91 -0.83
C ILE A 74 -17.15 -8.53 -1.56
N LEU A 75 -18.29 -8.60 -0.90
CA LEU A 75 -19.57 -8.21 -1.49
C LEU A 75 -19.57 -6.72 -1.89
N SER A 76 -19.12 -5.85 -0.99
CA SER A 76 -19.03 -4.41 -1.30
C SER A 76 -18.02 -4.07 -2.40
N LEU A 77 -16.98 -4.90 -2.56
CA LEU A 77 -16.04 -4.76 -3.69
C LEU A 77 -16.64 -5.27 -5.00
N LYS A 78 -17.44 -6.37 -4.97
CA LYS A 78 -18.10 -6.91 -6.15
C LYS A 78 -19.14 -5.97 -6.75
N ASP A 79 -19.97 -5.36 -5.91
CA ASP A 79 -21.00 -4.39 -6.32
C ASP A 79 -20.47 -2.95 -6.48
N ARG A 80 -19.17 -2.72 -6.22
CA ARG A 80 -18.48 -1.42 -6.28
C ARG A 80 -18.92 -0.41 -5.22
N SER A 81 -19.70 -0.79 -4.24
CA SER A 81 -20.14 0.08 -3.14
C SER A 81 -19.04 0.32 -2.11
N TYR A 82 -17.94 -0.47 -2.12
CA TYR A 82 -16.83 -0.29 -1.20
C TYR A 82 -16.30 1.14 -1.25
N GLN A 83 -16.28 1.77 -0.07
CA GLN A 83 -15.78 3.13 0.12
C GLN A 83 -14.81 3.15 1.29
N PRO A 84 -13.51 3.44 1.06
CA PRO A 84 -12.54 3.58 2.14
C PRO A 84 -12.98 4.62 3.16
N LYS A 85 -12.72 4.36 4.43
CA LYS A 85 -12.99 5.32 5.50
C LYS A 85 -11.88 6.36 5.57
N PRO A 86 -12.18 7.60 6.01
CA PRO A 86 -11.15 8.58 6.29
C PRO A 86 -10.16 8.05 7.34
N ALA A 87 -8.88 8.31 7.15
CA ALA A 87 -7.88 7.96 8.15
C ALA A 87 -8.04 8.80 9.42
N ARG A 88 -7.88 8.22 10.60
CA ARG A 88 -7.79 8.98 11.85
C ARG A 88 -6.39 9.58 11.97
N ARG A 89 -6.28 10.91 12.03
CA ARG A 89 -4.98 11.59 12.16
C ARG A 89 -4.53 11.66 13.60
N GLU A 90 -3.32 11.21 13.83
CA GLU A 90 -2.60 11.31 15.10
C GLU A 90 -1.21 11.92 14.86
N TYR A 91 -0.62 12.49 15.91
CA TYR A 91 0.69 13.11 15.81
C TYR A 91 1.71 12.41 16.69
N ILE A 92 2.78 11.91 16.09
CA ILE A 92 3.88 11.24 16.77
C ILE A 92 5.07 12.21 16.86
N ALA A 93 5.69 12.30 18.04
CA ALA A 93 6.90 13.09 18.22
C ALA A 93 8.04 12.56 17.34
N LYS A 94 8.75 13.44 16.65
CA LYS A 94 9.99 13.08 15.97
C LYS A 94 11.10 12.95 17.00
N LYS A 95 11.90 11.88 16.89
CA LYS A 95 13.07 11.69 17.74
C LYS A 95 14.02 12.89 17.60
N ASN A 96 14.45 13.47 18.71
CA ASN A 96 15.36 14.64 18.75
C ASN A 96 14.84 15.92 18.06
N SER A 97 13.53 16.16 18.03
CA SER A 97 12.94 17.35 17.44
C SER A 97 11.66 17.75 18.18
N SER A 98 11.37 19.04 18.26
CA SER A 98 10.07 19.57 18.72
C SER A 98 8.94 19.35 17.70
N LYS A 99 9.27 18.98 16.45
CA LYS A 99 8.31 18.76 15.40
C LYS A 99 7.60 17.41 15.57
N LYS A 100 6.32 17.37 15.23
CA LYS A 100 5.52 16.15 15.20
C LYS A 100 5.37 15.64 13.76
N ARG A 101 5.20 14.32 13.62
CA ARG A 101 4.89 13.68 12.33
C ARG A 101 3.41 13.29 12.33
N PRO A 102 2.62 13.72 11.32
CA PRO A 102 1.26 13.24 11.19
C PRO A 102 1.26 11.76 10.78
N LEU A 103 0.41 10.96 11.43
CA LEU A 103 0.18 9.55 11.12
C LEU A 103 -1.31 9.38 10.80
N GLY A 104 -1.63 8.71 9.70
CA GLY A 104 -2.98 8.34 9.33
C GLY A 104 -3.29 6.91 9.70
N ILE A 105 -4.16 6.69 10.67
CA ILE A 105 -4.57 5.36 11.13
C ILE A 105 -5.81 4.94 10.34
N GLN A 106 -5.66 3.89 9.52
CA GLN A 106 -6.73 3.34 8.69
C GLN A 106 -7.72 2.49 9.52
N SER A 107 -8.95 2.32 9.05
CA SER A 107 -9.90 1.37 9.62
C SER A 107 -9.41 -0.08 9.47
N GLY A 108 -9.94 -0.99 10.27
CA GLY A 108 -9.53 -2.40 10.23
C GLY A 108 -9.76 -3.04 8.85
N ASP A 109 -10.91 -2.77 8.23
CA ASP A 109 -11.24 -3.30 6.90
C ASP A 109 -10.33 -2.70 5.82
N ASP A 110 -10.06 -1.39 5.90
CA ASP A 110 -9.18 -0.71 4.94
C ASP A 110 -7.74 -1.20 5.04
N LYS A 111 -7.22 -1.49 6.24
CA LYS A 111 -5.90 -2.12 6.42
C LYS A 111 -5.78 -3.42 5.64
N LEU A 112 -6.81 -4.26 5.67
CA LEU A 112 -6.81 -5.54 4.97
C LEU A 112 -6.91 -5.37 3.45
N VAL A 113 -7.84 -4.55 2.98
CA VAL A 113 -7.99 -4.31 1.54
C VAL A 113 -6.74 -3.67 0.97
N GLN A 114 -6.14 -2.71 1.68
CA GLN A 114 -4.87 -2.09 1.29
C GLN A 114 -3.72 -3.09 1.26
N GLU A 115 -3.64 -4.03 2.21
CA GLU A 115 -2.61 -5.06 2.19
C GLU A 115 -2.77 -6.00 0.98
N VAL A 116 -4.01 -6.38 0.61
CA VAL A 116 -4.25 -7.15 -0.62
C VAL A 116 -3.81 -6.35 -1.85
N VAL A 117 -4.18 -5.08 -1.95
CA VAL A 117 -3.75 -4.20 -3.05
C VAL A 117 -2.24 -4.07 -3.10
N LYS A 118 -1.58 -3.88 -1.94
CA LYS A 118 -0.13 -3.80 -1.80
C LYS A 118 0.56 -5.06 -2.30
N MET A 119 0.13 -6.25 -1.88
CA MET A 119 0.71 -7.52 -2.35
C MET A 119 0.66 -7.65 -3.87
N ILE A 120 -0.45 -7.23 -4.50
CA ILE A 120 -0.59 -7.22 -5.95
C ILE A 120 0.38 -6.23 -6.59
N LEU A 121 0.45 -4.99 -6.09
CA LEU A 121 1.34 -3.95 -6.60
C LEU A 121 2.83 -4.33 -6.42
N GLU A 122 3.21 -4.85 -5.26
CA GLU A 122 4.57 -5.34 -5.01
C GLU A 122 4.95 -6.43 -6.01
N SER A 123 4.06 -7.37 -6.30
CA SER A 123 4.32 -8.41 -7.29
C SER A 123 4.52 -7.85 -8.71
N ILE A 124 3.94 -6.69 -9.01
CA ILE A 124 4.09 -6.03 -10.31
C ILE A 124 5.35 -5.15 -10.36
N TYR A 125 5.65 -4.40 -9.31
CA TYR A 125 6.69 -3.38 -9.35
C TYR A 125 8.04 -3.82 -8.77
N GLU A 126 8.06 -4.76 -7.81
CA GLU A 126 9.31 -5.24 -7.21
C GLU A 126 10.34 -5.75 -8.24
N PRO A 127 9.95 -6.51 -9.29
CA PRO A 127 10.90 -6.99 -10.30
C PRO A 127 11.52 -5.88 -11.16
N VAL A 128 10.88 -4.71 -11.25
CA VAL A 128 11.30 -3.59 -12.12
C VAL A 128 11.90 -2.41 -11.36
N PHE A 129 11.83 -2.42 -10.03
CA PHE A 129 12.48 -1.40 -9.23
C PHE A 129 14.00 -1.43 -9.36
N SER A 130 14.61 -0.24 -9.42
CA SER A 130 16.05 -0.10 -9.45
C SER A 130 16.73 -0.85 -8.30
N ASN A 131 17.83 -1.50 -8.59
CA ASN A 131 18.68 -2.15 -7.58
C ASN A 131 19.27 -1.16 -6.56
N LYS A 132 19.21 0.14 -6.84
CA LYS A 132 19.64 1.22 -5.94
C LYS A 132 18.55 1.68 -4.98
N SER A 133 17.30 1.22 -5.16
CA SER A 133 16.18 1.51 -4.27
C SER A 133 16.15 0.50 -3.12
N HIS A 134 16.14 0.95 -1.86
CA HIS A 134 16.16 0.10 -0.68
C HIS A 134 14.99 0.34 0.28
N GLY A 135 14.35 1.51 0.23
CA GLY A 135 13.28 1.89 1.16
C GLY A 135 12.02 1.06 0.96
N PHE A 136 11.44 0.56 2.06
CA PHE A 136 10.16 -0.15 2.12
C PHE A 136 10.01 -1.36 1.19
N ARG A 137 11.10 -1.95 0.74
CA ARG A 137 11.09 -3.11 -0.17
C ARG A 137 11.35 -4.42 0.58
N PRO A 138 10.74 -5.55 0.13
CA PRO A 138 11.05 -6.87 0.67
C PRO A 138 12.55 -7.19 0.59
N ASN A 139 13.11 -7.73 1.67
CA ASN A 139 14.53 -8.10 1.77
C ASN A 139 15.54 -6.95 1.57
N ARG A 140 15.10 -5.70 1.65
CA ARG A 140 15.91 -4.50 1.61
C ARG A 140 15.84 -3.75 2.94
N SER A 141 16.91 -3.03 3.29
CA SER A 141 17.01 -2.29 4.56
C SER A 141 18.08 -1.21 4.47
N CYS A 142 18.18 -0.37 5.51
CA CYS A 142 19.30 0.57 5.64
C CYS A 142 20.66 -0.15 5.57
N GLN A 143 20.77 -1.35 6.17
CA GLN A 143 22.02 -2.13 6.13
C GLN A 143 22.37 -2.58 4.70
N THR A 144 21.38 -2.99 3.90
CA THR A 144 21.64 -3.35 2.49
C THR A 144 22.04 -2.14 1.67
N ALA A 145 21.49 -0.95 1.94
CA ALA A 145 21.89 0.28 1.30
C ALA A 145 23.34 0.66 1.64
N LEU A 146 23.69 0.64 2.94
CA LEU A 146 25.06 0.93 3.40
C LEU A 146 26.07 -0.05 2.82
N LYS A 147 25.76 -1.34 2.77
CA LYS A 147 26.63 -2.35 2.17
C LYS A 147 26.83 -2.10 0.66
N GLN A 148 25.78 -1.66 -0.03
CA GLN A 148 25.90 -1.31 -1.45
C GLN A 148 26.81 -0.08 -1.64
N ILE A 149 26.63 0.98 -0.83
CA ILE A 149 27.50 2.16 -0.85
C ILE A 149 28.95 1.76 -0.60
N GLN A 150 29.23 0.99 0.45
CA GLN A 150 30.57 0.50 0.77
C GLN A 150 31.23 -0.21 -0.41
N ASN A 151 30.45 -1.03 -1.14
CA ASN A 151 30.98 -1.83 -2.24
C ASN A 151 31.12 -1.07 -3.57
N THR A 152 30.35 0.02 -3.78
CA THR A 152 30.26 0.69 -5.09
C THR A 152 30.83 2.10 -5.12
N PHE A 153 31.02 2.76 -3.96
CA PHE A 153 31.56 4.12 -3.88
C PHE A 153 33.08 4.16 -3.69
N THR A 154 33.76 3.07 -4.07
CA THR A 154 35.23 2.99 -4.00
C THR A 154 35.83 4.07 -4.91
N GLY A 155 36.68 4.92 -4.34
CA GLY A 155 37.32 6.02 -5.06
C GLY A 155 36.47 7.28 -5.29
N ALA A 156 35.23 7.30 -4.76
CA ALA A 156 34.41 8.51 -4.82
C ALA A 156 34.99 9.60 -3.89
N ASN A 157 35.30 10.77 -4.44
CA ASN A 157 35.76 11.93 -3.67
C ASN A 157 34.62 12.89 -3.29
N TRP A 158 33.49 12.79 -3.98
CA TRP A 158 32.32 13.65 -3.80
C TRP A 158 31.04 12.83 -3.82
N PHE A 159 30.07 13.25 -3.03
CA PHE A 159 28.70 12.78 -3.15
C PHE A 159 27.74 13.96 -3.12
N VAL A 160 26.59 13.80 -3.78
CA VAL A 160 25.50 14.77 -3.77
C VAL A 160 24.35 14.16 -2.99
N GLU A 161 23.95 14.82 -1.91
CA GLU A 161 22.79 14.44 -1.11
C GLU A 161 21.58 15.24 -1.56
N GLY A 162 20.45 14.57 -1.75
CA GLY A 162 19.16 15.18 -2.08
C GLY A 162 18.04 14.53 -1.32
N ASP A 163 17.05 15.32 -0.94
CA ASP A 163 15.83 14.86 -0.29
C ASP A 163 14.58 15.48 -0.94
N ILE A 164 13.50 14.70 -1.04
CA ILE A 164 12.23 15.21 -1.56
C ILE A 164 11.43 15.78 -0.40
N HIS A 165 11.27 17.10 -0.41
CA HIS A 165 10.49 17.78 0.63
C HIS A 165 9.04 17.29 0.65
N ALA A 166 8.59 16.84 1.83
CA ALA A 166 7.21 16.41 2.09
C ALA A 166 6.65 15.42 1.06
N CYS A 167 7.45 14.46 0.56
CA CYS A 167 7.09 13.54 -0.52
C CYS A 167 5.68 12.94 -0.35
N PHE A 168 5.39 12.34 0.82
CA PHE A 168 4.09 11.72 1.08
C PHE A 168 2.90 12.70 1.17
N ASP A 169 3.16 13.97 1.38
CA ASP A 169 2.11 14.99 1.53
C ASP A 169 1.87 15.79 0.25
N SER A 170 2.81 15.74 -0.73
CA SER A 170 2.83 16.70 -1.84
C SER A 170 2.66 16.11 -3.24
N PHE A 171 2.76 14.80 -3.44
CA PHE A 171 2.63 14.27 -4.80
C PHE A 171 1.21 14.37 -5.35
N ASP A 172 1.09 14.65 -6.64
CA ASP A 172 -0.20 14.73 -7.32
C ASP A 172 -0.81 13.34 -7.54
N HIS A 173 -2.07 13.16 -7.16
CA HIS A 173 -2.78 11.89 -7.30
C HIS A 173 -2.93 11.47 -8.77
N HIS A 174 -3.09 12.42 -9.70
CA HIS A 174 -3.20 12.11 -11.12
C HIS A 174 -1.90 11.56 -11.67
N VAL A 175 -0.75 12.13 -11.27
CA VAL A 175 0.56 11.63 -11.66
C VAL A 175 0.77 10.17 -11.22
N VAL A 176 0.39 9.84 -9.97
CA VAL A 176 0.47 8.46 -9.46
C VAL A 176 -0.42 7.52 -10.30
N ILE A 177 -1.65 7.90 -10.56
CA ILE A 177 -2.59 7.10 -11.35
C ILE A 177 -2.07 6.91 -12.79
N ASP A 178 -1.51 7.95 -13.40
CA ASP A 178 -0.97 7.86 -14.77
C ASP A 178 0.27 6.95 -14.82
N LEU A 179 1.11 6.97 -13.78
CA LEU A 179 2.22 6.02 -13.66
C LEU A 179 1.74 4.58 -13.51
N LEU A 180 0.71 4.34 -12.69
CA LEU A 180 0.12 3.00 -12.54
C LEU A 180 -0.49 2.51 -13.86
N ARG A 181 -1.17 3.38 -14.61
CA ARG A 181 -1.77 3.06 -15.91
C ARG A 181 -0.75 2.67 -16.99
N LYS A 182 0.52 2.99 -16.83
CA LYS A 182 1.57 2.49 -17.75
C LYS A 182 1.68 0.97 -17.72
N ARG A 183 1.42 0.35 -16.58
CA ARG A 183 1.53 -1.10 -16.39
C ARG A 183 0.20 -1.80 -16.16
N ILE A 184 -0.80 -1.08 -15.65
CA ILE A 184 -2.09 -1.64 -15.23
C ILE A 184 -3.19 -1.17 -16.17
N ASP A 185 -3.84 -2.13 -16.82
CA ASP A 185 -4.98 -1.96 -17.70
C ASP A 185 -6.23 -2.61 -17.08
N ASP A 186 -6.54 -2.16 -15.85
CA ASP A 186 -7.71 -2.57 -15.07
C ASP A 186 -8.29 -1.35 -14.38
N GLU A 187 -9.22 -0.69 -15.04
CA GLU A 187 -9.81 0.57 -14.52
C GLU A 187 -10.49 0.38 -13.16
N ALA A 188 -11.03 -0.79 -12.90
CA ALA A 188 -11.63 -1.09 -11.62
C ALA A 188 -10.61 -1.11 -10.47
N PHE A 189 -9.43 -1.65 -10.72
CA PHE A 189 -8.34 -1.65 -9.77
C PHE A 189 -7.78 -0.24 -9.57
N ILE A 190 -7.63 0.52 -10.64
CA ILE A 190 -7.20 1.93 -10.61
C ILE A 190 -8.19 2.78 -9.81
N GLN A 191 -9.51 2.61 -10.04
CA GLN A 191 -10.54 3.35 -9.29
C GLN A 191 -10.53 3.04 -7.79
N LEU A 192 -10.22 1.81 -7.40
CA LEU A 192 -10.06 1.49 -5.97
C LEU A 192 -8.88 2.24 -5.36
N ILE A 193 -7.73 2.29 -6.05
CA ILE A 193 -6.57 3.07 -5.59
C ILE A 193 -6.93 4.55 -5.51
N TRP A 194 -7.63 5.09 -6.51
CA TRP A 194 -8.13 6.45 -6.48
C TRP A 194 -9.01 6.75 -5.28
N LYS A 195 -9.92 5.82 -4.93
CA LYS A 195 -10.75 5.95 -3.73
C LYS A 195 -9.89 6.02 -2.45
N PHE A 196 -8.81 5.24 -2.32
CA PHE A 196 -7.89 5.33 -1.19
C PHE A 196 -7.16 6.68 -1.14
N LEU A 197 -6.70 7.19 -2.27
CA LEU A 197 -6.04 8.51 -2.34
C LEU A 197 -6.99 9.64 -1.92
N LYS A 198 -8.27 9.53 -2.24
CA LYS A 198 -9.31 10.53 -1.96
C LYS A 198 -10.07 10.32 -0.65
N ALA A 199 -9.77 9.28 0.13
CA ALA A 199 -10.52 8.94 1.34
C ALA A 199 -10.54 10.05 2.41
N GLY A 200 -9.52 10.92 2.42
CA GLY A 200 -9.41 11.99 3.40
C GLY A 200 -8.94 11.52 4.78
N TYR A 201 -9.05 12.42 5.76
CA TYR A 201 -8.72 12.11 7.14
C TYR A 201 -9.60 12.89 8.12
N ILE A 202 -9.72 12.36 9.33
CA ILE A 202 -10.37 12.99 10.45
C ILE A 202 -9.32 13.47 11.45
N GLU A 203 -9.35 14.75 11.77
CA GLU A 203 -8.51 15.39 12.75
C GLU A 203 -9.38 16.21 13.69
N GLN A 204 -9.27 16.00 15.00
CA GLN A 204 -10.08 16.70 16.01
C GLN A 204 -11.59 16.69 15.66
N TRP A 205 -12.12 15.52 15.25
CA TRP A 205 -13.52 15.29 14.83
C TRP A 205 -13.94 16.02 13.56
N THR A 206 -13.01 16.70 12.88
CA THR A 206 -13.27 17.40 11.61
C THR A 206 -12.76 16.58 10.43
N PHE A 207 -13.62 16.36 9.43
CA PHE A 207 -13.24 15.72 8.19
C PHE A 207 -12.45 16.68 7.29
N ASN A 208 -11.34 16.22 6.78
CA ASN A 208 -10.48 16.92 5.85
C ASN A 208 -10.31 16.12 4.56
N ARG A 209 -10.50 16.77 3.43
CA ARG A 209 -10.28 16.16 2.11
C ARG A 209 -8.79 16.06 1.81
N THR A 210 -8.40 15.00 1.09
CA THR A 210 -7.05 14.84 0.55
C THR A 210 -7.03 15.25 -0.92
N TYR A 211 -6.24 16.27 -1.25
CA TYR A 211 -6.08 16.78 -2.63
C TYR A 211 -4.76 16.31 -3.24
N SER A 212 -3.76 16.06 -2.42
CA SER A 212 -2.42 15.57 -2.78
C SER A 212 -1.91 14.60 -1.72
N GLY A 213 -0.90 13.83 -2.05
CA GLY A 213 -0.21 12.92 -1.14
C GLY A 213 -1.06 11.75 -0.64
N VAL A 214 -0.51 11.01 0.30
CA VAL A 214 -1.16 9.90 1.01
C VAL A 214 -0.93 10.02 2.49
N PRO A 215 -1.89 9.56 3.33
CA PRO A 215 -1.67 9.52 4.77
C PRO A 215 -0.44 8.68 5.12
N GLN A 216 0.51 9.25 5.85
CA GLN A 216 1.64 8.49 6.41
C GLN A 216 1.09 7.42 7.35
N GLY A 217 1.42 6.15 7.10
CA GLY A 217 0.89 4.99 7.82
C GLY A 217 -0.14 4.16 7.04
N SER A 218 -0.52 4.57 5.84
CA SER A 218 -1.28 3.73 4.92
C SER A 218 -0.39 2.57 4.42
N GLY A 219 -0.90 1.33 4.47
CA GLY A 219 -0.15 0.14 4.09
C GLY A 219 0.31 0.14 2.63
N VAL A 220 -0.45 0.76 1.74
CA VAL A 220 -0.16 0.80 0.30
C VAL A 220 0.76 1.95 -0.10
N SER A 221 0.88 3.00 0.71
CA SER A 221 1.65 4.22 0.38
C SER A 221 3.10 3.98 -0.03
N PRO A 222 3.85 3.04 0.58
CA PRO A 222 5.25 2.82 0.22
C PRO A 222 5.48 2.28 -1.20
N VAL A 223 4.46 1.68 -1.83
CA VAL A 223 4.56 1.10 -3.17
C VAL A 223 3.96 2.00 -4.25
N LEU A 224 3.20 3.03 -3.85
CA LEU A 224 2.67 4.09 -4.73
C LEU A 224 3.70 5.18 -4.96
#